data_8587c2457be5ec956561485f085d3ad3
#
_entry.id   8587c2457be5ec956561485f085d3ad3
#
_cell.length_a   1.000
_cell.length_b   1.000
_cell.length_c   1.000
_cell.angle_alpha   90.00
_cell.angle_beta   90.00
_cell.angle_gamma   90.00
#
_symmetry.space_group_name_H-M   'P 1'
#
loop_
_entity.id
_entity.type
_entity.pdbx_description
1 polymer ?
#
loop_
_entity_poly.entity_id
_entity_poly.type
_entity_poly.pdbx_seq_one_letter_code
_entity_poly.pdbx_strand_id
1 'polypeptide(L)'
;EMMSNPRETEQIRKFENDEVAQHYFEVLRTLISKRSIFAQQIGLKEVATYLGEIFTAAGAKVTVDDSYTAPFVIAKFVSPNPDAKTIIFYNHYDTVPADGDQPWTSDPFTLSVHYGTMYGRGVDDDKGHITARLTAIRKYIRENGDLPVNITFIIEGAEESASTDLDKYLAKHKKHLRGADLLVWEQGTRNQQGELEISGGNKGIVTFDMVVKSADVDIHSSYGGVVESASWYLLNGLSSLRDKD
;
A
#
# COMPACT_ATOMS: atom_id res chain seq x y z
N GLU A 1 22.28 -28.09 -8.00
CA GLU A 1 20.87 -28.32 -8.36
C GLU A 1 20.12 -28.66 -7.06
N MET A 2 19.42 -27.71 -6.48
CA MET A 2 18.48 -28.00 -5.40
C MET A 2 17.22 -28.57 -6.02
N MET A 3 16.94 -29.83 -5.71
CA MET A 3 15.71 -30.49 -6.17
C MET A 3 14.51 -29.77 -5.54
N SER A 4 13.61 -29.23 -6.37
CA SER A 4 12.36 -28.62 -5.93
C SER A 4 11.54 -29.64 -5.14
N ASN A 5 10.99 -29.21 -4.00
CA ASN A 5 10.12 -30.04 -3.19
C ASN A 5 8.90 -30.50 -4.04
N PRO A 6 8.60 -31.80 -4.16
CA PRO A 6 7.50 -32.30 -4.98
C PRO A 6 6.13 -31.70 -4.63
N ARG A 7 5.91 -31.31 -3.35
CA ARG A 7 4.68 -30.64 -2.90
C ARG A 7 4.57 -29.22 -3.44
N GLU A 8 5.69 -28.48 -3.50
CA GLU A 8 5.71 -27.14 -4.10
C GLU A 8 5.42 -27.18 -5.61
N THR A 9 6.01 -28.14 -6.32
CA THR A 9 5.77 -28.33 -7.74
C THR A 9 4.31 -28.68 -8.03
N GLU A 10 3.65 -29.48 -7.20
CA GLU A 10 2.24 -29.83 -7.33
C GLU A 10 1.32 -28.63 -7.02
N GLN A 11 1.65 -27.83 -6.02
CA GLN A 11 0.91 -26.60 -5.70
C GLN A 11 1.02 -25.57 -6.82
N ILE A 12 2.21 -25.36 -7.38
CA ILE A 12 2.43 -24.48 -8.53
C ILE A 12 1.62 -24.97 -9.74
N ARG A 13 1.62 -26.26 -10.06
CA ARG A 13 0.84 -26.82 -11.17
C ARG A 13 -0.67 -26.66 -10.99
N LYS A 14 -1.19 -26.83 -9.77
CA LYS A 14 -2.60 -26.57 -9.46
C LYS A 14 -2.93 -25.08 -9.67
N PHE A 15 -2.02 -24.20 -9.31
CA PHE A 15 -2.15 -22.78 -9.47
C PHE A 15 -2.11 -22.35 -10.95
N GLU A 16 -1.21 -22.93 -11.75
CA GLU A 16 -1.11 -22.66 -13.20
C GLU A 16 -2.35 -23.10 -13.98
N ASN A 17 -3.09 -24.08 -13.50
CA ASN A 17 -4.31 -24.58 -14.13
C ASN A 17 -5.60 -23.94 -13.56
N ASP A 18 -5.50 -23.05 -12.58
CA ASP A 18 -6.65 -22.32 -12.02
C ASP A 18 -6.81 -20.99 -12.75
N GLU A 19 -7.92 -20.82 -13.44
CA GLU A 19 -8.28 -19.61 -14.18
C GLU A 19 -8.33 -18.35 -13.27
N VAL A 20 -8.70 -18.52 -11.99
CA VAL A 20 -8.69 -17.45 -10.99
C VAL A 20 -7.26 -17.04 -10.66
N ALA A 21 -6.38 -18.01 -10.47
CA ALA A 21 -4.98 -17.77 -10.17
C ALA A 21 -4.25 -17.14 -11.36
N GLN A 22 -4.51 -17.61 -12.57
CA GLN A 22 -3.96 -17.02 -13.81
C GLN A 22 -4.35 -15.54 -13.92
N HIS A 23 -5.63 -15.23 -13.70
CA HIS A 23 -6.09 -13.84 -13.72
C HIS A 23 -5.41 -12.98 -12.63
N TYR A 24 -5.26 -13.51 -11.42
CA TYR A 24 -4.53 -12.86 -10.35
C TYR A 24 -3.09 -12.50 -10.81
N PHE A 25 -2.38 -13.45 -11.40
CA PHE A 25 -1.02 -13.21 -11.88
C PHE A 25 -0.94 -12.19 -13.00
N GLU A 26 -1.88 -12.21 -13.94
CA GLU A 26 -1.92 -11.26 -15.04
C GLU A 26 -2.13 -9.82 -14.55
N VAL A 27 -3.09 -9.63 -13.66
CA VAL A 27 -3.37 -8.32 -13.06
C VAL A 27 -2.18 -7.85 -12.25
N LEU A 28 -1.64 -8.69 -11.36
CA LEU A 28 -0.51 -8.33 -10.51
C LEU A 28 0.74 -8.03 -11.34
N ARG A 29 1.05 -8.86 -12.34
CA ARG A 29 2.18 -8.63 -13.25
C ARG A 29 2.07 -7.27 -13.94
N THR A 30 0.89 -6.94 -14.41
CA THR A 30 0.63 -5.64 -15.05
C THR A 30 0.80 -4.49 -14.05
N LEU A 31 0.23 -4.61 -12.84
CA LEU A 31 0.38 -3.59 -11.80
C LEU A 31 1.84 -3.39 -11.38
N ILE A 32 2.62 -4.47 -11.23
CA ILE A 32 4.04 -4.39 -10.88
C ILE A 32 4.85 -3.72 -12.00
N SER A 33 4.54 -4.01 -13.27
CA SER A 33 5.24 -3.41 -14.42
C SER A 33 4.95 -1.91 -14.58
N LYS A 34 3.82 -1.45 -14.10
CA LYS A 34 3.44 -0.04 -14.10
C LYS A 34 3.98 0.62 -12.83
N ARG A 35 5.06 1.37 -12.99
CA ARG A 35 5.64 2.16 -11.89
C ARG A 35 4.63 3.19 -11.41
N SER A 36 4.47 3.32 -10.10
CA SER A 36 3.65 4.36 -9.46
C SER A 36 4.38 4.86 -8.22
N ILE A 37 5.22 5.86 -8.39
CA ILE A 37 6.11 6.35 -7.34
C ILE A 37 5.77 7.80 -7.05
N PHE A 38 5.05 8.06 -5.95
CA PHE A 38 4.60 9.40 -5.60
C PHE A 38 5.76 10.37 -5.39
N ALA A 39 6.81 9.96 -4.67
CA ALA A 39 7.98 10.79 -4.42
C ALA A 39 8.69 11.27 -5.71
N GLN A 40 8.55 10.53 -6.81
CA GLN A 40 9.11 10.85 -8.12
C GLN A 40 8.06 11.37 -9.13
N GLN A 41 6.79 11.41 -8.74
CA GLN A 41 5.63 11.76 -9.59
C GLN A 41 5.55 10.92 -10.88
N ILE A 42 5.86 9.63 -10.77
CA ILE A 42 5.87 8.68 -11.90
C ILE A 42 4.62 7.81 -11.88
N GLY A 43 3.95 7.69 -13.02
CA GLY A 43 2.96 6.67 -13.35
C GLY A 43 1.65 6.67 -12.56
N LEU A 44 1.42 7.64 -11.67
CA LEU A 44 0.27 7.66 -10.77
C LEU A 44 -1.07 7.62 -11.53
N LYS A 45 -1.22 8.48 -12.53
CA LYS A 45 -2.45 8.54 -13.35
C LYS A 45 -2.65 7.29 -14.20
N GLU A 46 -1.56 6.73 -14.72
CA GLU A 46 -1.61 5.50 -15.53
C GLU A 46 -2.11 4.32 -14.70
N VAL A 47 -1.57 4.14 -13.48
CA VAL A 47 -1.99 3.05 -12.60
C VAL A 47 -3.42 3.25 -12.09
N ALA A 48 -3.80 4.46 -11.72
CA ALA A 48 -5.17 4.77 -11.33
C ALA A 48 -6.18 4.46 -12.45
N THR A 49 -5.84 4.80 -13.70
CA THR A 49 -6.66 4.48 -14.88
C THR A 49 -6.81 2.98 -15.06
N TYR A 50 -5.70 2.24 -15.01
CA TYR A 50 -5.71 0.78 -15.12
C TYR A 50 -6.53 0.11 -14.00
N LEU A 51 -6.40 0.59 -12.76
CA LEU A 51 -7.25 0.13 -11.66
C LEU A 51 -8.73 0.39 -11.97
N GLY A 52 -9.05 1.59 -12.47
CA GLY A 52 -10.42 1.90 -12.90
C GLY A 52 -10.97 0.91 -13.92
N GLU A 53 -10.16 0.52 -14.90
CA GLU A 53 -10.52 -0.44 -15.95
C GLU A 53 -10.79 -1.85 -15.38
N ILE A 54 -9.88 -2.38 -14.57
CA ILE A 54 -10.02 -3.75 -14.04
C ILE A 54 -11.17 -3.87 -13.03
N PHE A 55 -11.40 -2.85 -12.21
CA PHE A 55 -12.55 -2.85 -11.30
C PHE A 55 -13.88 -2.69 -12.04
N THR A 56 -13.93 -1.88 -13.09
CA THR A 56 -15.11 -1.76 -13.97
C THR A 56 -15.40 -3.10 -14.67
N ALA A 57 -14.37 -3.75 -15.21
CA ALA A 57 -14.50 -5.06 -15.82
C ALA A 57 -14.98 -6.16 -14.83
N ALA A 58 -14.69 -5.98 -13.54
CA ALA A 58 -15.19 -6.86 -12.48
C ALA A 58 -16.64 -6.55 -12.04
N GLY A 59 -17.28 -5.52 -12.60
CA GLY A 59 -18.65 -5.16 -12.29
C GLY A 59 -18.81 -4.05 -11.24
N ALA A 60 -17.74 -3.40 -10.82
CA ALA A 60 -17.82 -2.27 -9.92
C ALA A 60 -18.27 -0.99 -10.62
N LYS A 61 -18.99 -0.12 -9.89
CA LYS A 61 -19.14 1.29 -10.26
C LYS A 61 -17.89 2.05 -9.81
N VAL A 62 -17.13 2.56 -10.77
CA VAL A 62 -15.82 3.18 -10.51
C VAL A 62 -15.86 4.69 -10.71
N THR A 63 -15.12 5.41 -9.89
CA THR A 63 -14.77 6.82 -10.05
C THR A 63 -13.25 6.96 -9.88
N VAL A 64 -12.58 7.53 -10.86
CA VAL A 64 -11.19 7.97 -10.74
C VAL A 64 -11.23 9.49 -10.56
N ASP A 65 -10.89 9.95 -9.36
CA ASP A 65 -10.87 11.38 -9.01
C ASP A 65 -9.45 11.91 -9.10
N ASP A 66 -9.13 12.62 -10.18
CA ASP A 66 -7.83 13.20 -10.45
C ASP A 66 -7.70 14.69 -10.01
N SER A 67 -8.60 15.14 -9.13
CA SER A 67 -8.54 16.49 -8.56
C SER A 67 -7.52 16.65 -7.42
N TYR A 68 -6.79 15.59 -7.10
CA TYR A 68 -5.75 15.54 -6.06
C TYR A 68 -4.36 15.36 -6.67
N THR A 69 -3.32 15.49 -5.84
CA THR A 69 -1.91 15.31 -6.28
C THR A 69 -1.65 13.93 -6.89
N ALA A 70 -2.28 12.90 -6.34
CA ALA A 70 -2.41 11.58 -6.95
C ALA A 70 -3.90 11.21 -7.05
N PRO A 71 -4.36 10.62 -8.16
CA PRO A 71 -5.76 10.24 -8.29
C PRO A 71 -6.23 9.25 -7.23
N PHE A 72 -7.44 9.45 -6.70
CA PHE A 72 -8.14 8.44 -5.91
C PHE A 72 -8.97 7.55 -6.81
N VAL A 73 -8.93 6.25 -6.57
CA VAL A 73 -9.79 5.27 -7.24
C VAL A 73 -10.82 4.74 -6.24
N ILE A 74 -12.10 4.98 -6.53
CA ILE A 74 -13.20 4.50 -5.74
C ILE A 74 -13.96 3.47 -6.55
N ALA A 75 -14.05 2.24 -6.06
CA ALA A 75 -14.77 1.17 -6.72
C ALA A 75 -15.84 0.59 -5.79
N LYS A 76 -17.10 0.56 -6.26
CA LYS A 76 -18.24 0.12 -5.47
C LYS A 76 -18.91 -1.09 -6.11
N PHE A 77 -18.97 -2.19 -5.38
CA PHE A 77 -19.82 -3.33 -5.66
C PHE A 77 -21.08 -3.25 -4.78
N VAL A 78 -22.22 -3.31 -5.38
CA VAL A 78 -23.51 -3.17 -4.68
C VAL A 78 -24.19 -4.51 -4.64
N SER A 79 -24.55 -4.97 -3.45
CA SER A 79 -25.37 -6.15 -3.25
C SER A 79 -26.82 -5.88 -3.68
N PRO A 80 -27.53 -6.85 -4.26
CA PRO A 80 -28.96 -6.72 -4.52
C PRO A 80 -29.80 -6.76 -3.23
N ASN A 81 -29.23 -7.19 -2.11
CA ASN A 81 -29.89 -7.18 -0.81
C ASN A 81 -29.93 -5.76 -0.24
N PRO A 82 -31.10 -5.13 -0.03
CA PRO A 82 -31.20 -3.77 0.49
C PRO A 82 -30.67 -3.62 1.92
N ASP A 83 -30.65 -4.72 2.70
CA ASP A 83 -30.16 -4.75 4.08
C ASP A 83 -28.69 -5.19 4.16
N ALA A 84 -27.99 -5.26 3.03
CA ALA A 84 -26.61 -5.70 2.98
C ALA A 84 -25.69 -4.80 3.81
N LYS A 85 -24.84 -5.44 4.62
CA LYS A 85 -23.74 -4.78 5.32
C LYS A 85 -22.76 -4.16 4.34
N THR A 86 -22.04 -3.13 4.77
CA THR A 86 -21.07 -2.43 3.94
C THR A 86 -19.65 -2.60 4.51
N ILE A 87 -18.76 -3.12 3.67
CA ILE A 87 -17.34 -3.23 3.95
C ILE A 87 -16.59 -2.18 3.13
N ILE A 88 -15.71 -1.45 3.77
CA ILE A 88 -14.75 -0.58 3.09
C ILE A 88 -13.39 -1.26 3.12
N PHE A 89 -12.75 -1.39 1.95
CA PHE A 89 -11.34 -1.71 1.82
C PHE A 89 -10.56 -0.45 1.52
N TYR A 90 -9.58 -0.15 2.37
CA TYR A 90 -8.58 0.86 2.09
C TYR A 90 -7.34 0.19 1.53
N ASN A 91 -6.79 0.76 0.47
CA ASN A 91 -5.57 0.31 -0.21
C ASN A 91 -4.82 1.51 -0.79
N HIS A 92 -3.57 1.29 -1.18
CA HIS A 92 -2.81 2.25 -1.97
C HIS A 92 -2.14 1.59 -3.17
N TYR A 93 -1.92 2.37 -4.23
CA TYR A 93 -1.29 1.87 -5.44
C TYR A 93 0.10 2.44 -5.70
N ASP A 94 0.52 3.44 -4.93
CA ASP A 94 1.89 3.93 -4.99
C ASP A 94 2.86 2.99 -4.29
N THR A 95 4.12 3.16 -4.58
CA THR A 95 5.22 2.39 -4.00
C THR A 95 6.40 3.30 -3.71
N VAL A 96 7.26 2.89 -2.78
CA VAL A 96 8.57 3.52 -2.63
C VAL A 96 9.46 3.25 -3.86
N PRO A 97 10.45 4.12 -4.15
CA PRO A 97 11.47 3.86 -5.18
C PRO A 97 12.18 2.51 -4.96
N ALA A 98 12.75 1.97 -6.03
CA ALA A 98 13.52 0.73 -5.98
C ALA A 98 15.04 0.95 -6.23
N ASP A 99 15.44 2.18 -6.36
CA ASP A 99 16.80 2.68 -6.64
C ASP A 99 17.63 2.99 -5.37
N GLY A 100 17.22 2.44 -4.23
CA GLY A 100 17.93 2.54 -2.95
C GLY A 100 19.01 1.45 -2.74
N ASP A 101 19.60 1.46 -1.55
CA ASP A 101 20.72 0.57 -1.18
C ASP A 101 20.37 -0.92 -1.03
N GLN A 102 19.10 -1.29 -1.19
CA GLN A 102 18.68 -2.69 -1.12
C GLN A 102 18.96 -3.41 -2.44
N PRO A 103 19.80 -4.46 -2.43
CA PRO A 103 20.11 -5.20 -3.64
C PRO A 103 18.89 -5.99 -4.11
N TRP A 104 18.46 -5.76 -5.33
CA TRP A 104 17.48 -6.59 -6.04
C TRP A 104 18.22 -7.67 -6.82
N THR A 105 17.76 -8.91 -6.71
CA THR A 105 18.30 -10.03 -7.51
C THR A 105 17.65 -10.16 -8.88
N SER A 106 16.53 -9.46 -9.09
CA SER A 106 15.79 -9.35 -10.35
C SER A 106 15.27 -7.92 -10.52
N ASP A 107 14.78 -7.56 -11.71
CA ASP A 107 14.15 -6.26 -11.93
C ASP A 107 12.96 -6.08 -10.97
N PRO A 108 12.96 -5.05 -10.11
CA PRO A 108 11.89 -4.82 -9.13
C PRO A 108 10.52 -4.56 -9.75
N PHE A 109 10.47 -4.13 -11.01
CA PHE A 109 9.22 -3.87 -11.73
C PHE A 109 8.83 -4.99 -12.72
N THR A 110 9.45 -6.14 -12.56
CA THR A 110 9.08 -7.37 -13.26
C THR A 110 8.72 -8.44 -12.23
N LEU A 111 7.45 -8.83 -12.18
CA LEU A 111 6.98 -9.88 -11.26
C LEU A 111 7.74 -11.17 -11.53
N SER A 112 8.47 -11.67 -10.57
CA SER A 112 9.18 -12.93 -10.62
C SER A 112 8.70 -13.88 -9.52
N VAL A 113 8.82 -15.19 -9.78
CA VAL A 113 8.43 -16.23 -8.82
C VAL A 113 9.62 -17.16 -8.64
N HIS A 114 10.08 -17.27 -7.40
CA HIS A 114 11.18 -18.14 -7.00
C HIS A 114 10.78 -18.96 -5.78
N TYR A 115 10.89 -20.28 -5.88
CA TYR A 115 10.56 -21.21 -4.77
C TYR A 115 9.15 -20.99 -4.17
N GLY A 116 8.16 -20.70 -5.01
CA GLY A 116 6.79 -20.45 -4.57
C GLY A 116 6.53 -19.09 -3.95
N THR A 117 7.52 -18.20 -3.93
CA THR A 117 7.41 -16.82 -3.44
C THR A 117 7.50 -15.83 -4.60
N MET A 118 6.60 -14.85 -4.59
CA MET A 118 6.57 -13.76 -5.57
C MET A 118 7.46 -12.60 -5.11
N TYR A 119 8.17 -12.02 -6.07
CA TYR A 119 9.05 -10.87 -5.85
C TYR A 119 8.73 -9.76 -6.86
N GLY A 120 8.72 -8.54 -6.37
CA GLY A 120 8.52 -7.32 -7.14
C GLY A 120 8.15 -6.16 -6.24
N ARG A 121 8.44 -4.93 -6.65
CA ARG A 121 8.07 -3.73 -5.88
C ARG A 121 6.54 -3.58 -5.86
N GLY A 122 5.93 -3.60 -4.66
CA GLY A 122 4.48 -3.53 -4.47
C GLY A 122 3.77 -4.90 -4.48
N VAL A 123 4.49 -6.02 -4.54
CA VAL A 123 3.88 -7.36 -4.46
C VAL A 123 3.16 -7.57 -3.14
N ASP A 124 3.74 -7.12 -2.04
CA ASP A 124 3.13 -7.18 -0.71
C ASP A 124 2.48 -5.84 -0.35
N ASP A 125 3.16 -4.75 -0.63
CA ASP A 125 2.81 -3.41 -0.25
C ASP A 125 2.59 -2.51 -1.48
N ASP A 126 1.37 -2.30 -1.98
CA ASP A 126 0.08 -2.91 -1.56
C ASP A 126 -0.69 -3.45 -2.79
N LYS A 127 -0.07 -3.42 -4.00
CA LYS A 127 -0.68 -3.88 -5.26
C LYS A 127 -1.13 -5.35 -5.22
N GLY A 128 -0.39 -6.19 -4.49
CA GLY A 128 -0.75 -7.58 -4.28
C GLY A 128 -2.04 -7.74 -3.50
N HIS A 129 -2.26 -6.96 -2.45
CA HIS A 129 -3.50 -7.01 -1.67
C HIS A 129 -4.70 -6.45 -2.43
N ILE A 130 -4.52 -5.39 -3.23
CA ILE A 130 -5.56 -4.92 -4.17
C ILE A 130 -5.98 -6.07 -5.09
N THR A 131 -4.99 -6.73 -5.69
CA THR A 131 -5.23 -7.83 -6.64
C THR A 131 -5.90 -9.03 -5.98
N ALA A 132 -5.46 -9.40 -4.77
CA ALA A 132 -6.02 -10.52 -4.02
C ALA A 132 -7.50 -10.29 -3.66
N ARG A 133 -7.82 -9.08 -3.17
CA ARG A 133 -9.20 -8.69 -2.83
C ARG A 133 -10.10 -8.69 -4.07
N LEU A 134 -9.65 -8.09 -5.16
CA LEU A 134 -10.40 -8.07 -6.43
C LEU A 134 -10.62 -9.49 -6.95
N THR A 135 -9.60 -10.34 -6.89
CA THR A 135 -9.70 -11.73 -7.31
C THR A 135 -10.69 -12.52 -6.48
N ALA A 136 -10.67 -12.33 -5.15
CA ALA A 136 -11.62 -12.98 -4.25
C ALA A 136 -13.08 -12.57 -4.55
N ILE A 137 -13.33 -11.28 -4.80
CA ILE A 137 -14.65 -10.77 -5.16
C ILE A 137 -15.11 -11.36 -6.50
N ARG A 138 -14.27 -11.37 -7.52
CA ARG A 138 -14.60 -11.95 -8.83
C ARG A 138 -14.92 -13.44 -8.72
N LYS A 139 -14.11 -14.18 -7.96
CA LYS A 139 -14.36 -15.58 -7.69
C LYS A 139 -15.73 -15.78 -7.02
N TYR A 140 -16.01 -14.99 -5.98
CA TYR A 140 -17.26 -15.09 -5.25
C TYR A 140 -18.48 -14.83 -6.16
N ILE A 141 -18.43 -13.76 -6.96
CA ILE A 141 -19.53 -13.40 -7.91
C ILE A 141 -19.72 -14.52 -8.93
N ARG A 142 -18.63 -15.08 -9.47
CA ARG A 142 -18.70 -16.18 -10.45
C ARG A 142 -19.37 -17.43 -9.85
N GLU A 143 -19.10 -17.75 -8.59
CA GLU A 143 -19.61 -18.96 -7.94
C GLU A 143 -21.02 -18.79 -7.38
N ASN A 144 -21.41 -17.57 -7.00
CA ASN A 144 -22.65 -17.31 -6.26
C ASN A 144 -23.60 -16.34 -6.97
N GLY A 145 -23.18 -15.70 -8.06
CA GLY A 145 -23.95 -14.71 -8.83
C GLY A 145 -23.82 -13.31 -8.25
N ASP A 146 -24.17 -13.11 -6.98
CA ASP A 146 -24.20 -11.79 -6.33
C ASP A 146 -23.39 -11.76 -5.03
N LEU A 147 -22.98 -10.57 -4.63
CA LEU A 147 -22.33 -10.37 -3.34
C LEU A 147 -23.35 -10.26 -2.21
N PRO A 148 -23.08 -10.87 -1.04
CA PRO A 148 -23.99 -10.76 0.12
C PRO A 148 -23.82 -9.42 0.85
N VAL A 149 -22.78 -8.65 0.53
CA VAL A 149 -22.44 -7.37 1.16
C VAL A 149 -22.11 -6.31 0.12
N ASN A 150 -22.29 -5.05 0.48
CA ASN A 150 -21.72 -3.95 -0.30
C ASN A 150 -20.23 -3.83 -0.04
N ILE A 151 -19.43 -3.61 -1.07
CA ILE A 151 -17.99 -3.41 -0.94
C ILE A 151 -17.60 -2.10 -1.60
N THR A 152 -16.88 -1.27 -0.87
CA THR A 152 -16.29 -0.03 -1.39
C THR A 152 -14.78 -0.08 -1.24
N PHE A 153 -14.05 0.03 -2.33
CA PHE A 153 -12.62 0.30 -2.30
C PHE A 153 -12.36 1.79 -2.30
N ILE A 154 -11.46 2.23 -1.45
CA ILE A 154 -10.82 3.54 -1.47
C ILE A 154 -9.35 3.29 -1.69
N ILE A 155 -8.84 3.66 -2.85
CA ILE A 155 -7.45 3.38 -3.22
C ILE A 155 -6.76 4.69 -3.52
N GLU A 156 -5.73 5.03 -2.76
CA GLU A 156 -4.94 6.24 -2.93
C GLU A 156 -3.59 5.98 -3.60
N GLY A 157 -2.93 7.06 -4.01
CA GLY A 157 -1.63 6.98 -4.66
C GLY A 157 -0.53 7.79 -3.99
N ALA A 158 -0.62 8.02 -2.67
CA ALA A 158 0.32 8.84 -1.91
C ALA A 158 0.58 8.30 -0.49
N GLU A 159 0.27 7.03 -0.21
CA GLU A 159 0.42 6.43 1.13
C GLU A 159 1.88 6.46 1.57
N GLU A 160 2.80 6.04 0.70
CA GLU A 160 4.25 6.01 0.92
C GLU A 160 4.90 7.40 1.07
N SER A 161 4.08 8.44 0.99
CA SER A 161 4.46 9.84 1.19
C SER A 161 3.52 10.55 2.18
N ALA A 162 3.08 9.80 3.19
CA ALA A 162 2.24 10.26 4.30
C ALA A 162 0.83 10.71 3.88
N SER A 163 0.26 10.11 2.85
CA SER A 163 -1.17 10.28 2.46
C SER A 163 -1.59 11.75 2.35
N THR A 164 -0.83 12.56 1.62
CA THR A 164 -0.91 14.02 1.62
C THR A 164 -2.30 14.62 1.41
N ASP A 165 -3.17 13.92 0.69
CA ASP A 165 -4.52 14.39 0.35
C ASP A 165 -5.65 13.54 0.98
N LEU A 166 -5.33 12.48 1.74
CA LEU A 166 -6.33 11.55 2.28
C LEU A 166 -7.32 12.28 3.21
N ASP A 167 -6.85 13.14 4.10
CA ASP A 167 -7.72 13.89 5.00
C ASP A 167 -8.70 14.78 4.26
N LYS A 168 -8.27 15.45 3.19
CA LYS A 168 -9.11 16.28 2.35
C LYS A 168 -10.16 15.43 1.62
N TYR A 169 -9.73 14.28 1.09
CA TYR A 169 -10.60 13.33 0.42
C TYR A 169 -11.68 12.81 1.39
N LEU A 170 -11.28 12.34 2.57
CA LEU A 170 -12.20 11.81 3.59
C LEU A 170 -13.18 12.88 4.08
N ALA A 171 -12.73 14.12 4.29
CA ALA A 171 -13.58 15.23 4.69
C ALA A 171 -14.67 15.52 3.63
N LYS A 172 -14.31 15.56 2.35
CA LYS A 172 -15.22 15.76 1.22
C LYS A 172 -16.25 14.64 1.09
N HIS A 173 -15.84 13.41 1.32
CA HIS A 173 -16.66 12.21 1.09
C HIS A 173 -17.27 11.62 2.36
N LYS A 174 -17.11 12.27 3.51
CA LYS A 174 -17.55 11.80 4.83
C LYS A 174 -18.97 11.25 4.87
N LYS A 175 -19.91 11.87 4.13
CA LYS A 175 -21.32 11.42 4.08
C LYS A 175 -21.48 10.05 3.43
N HIS A 176 -20.61 9.71 2.47
CA HIS A 176 -20.66 8.44 1.72
C HIS A 176 -19.91 7.31 2.44
N LEU A 177 -19.07 7.66 3.41
CA LEU A 177 -18.27 6.71 4.17
C LEU A 177 -18.89 6.36 5.52
N ARG A 178 -19.77 7.24 6.04
CA ARG A 178 -20.51 6.97 7.27
C ARG A 178 -21.50 5.83 7.05
N GLY A 179 -21.59 4.94 8.03
CA GLY A 179 -22.50 3.80 8.00
C GLY A 179 -21.89 2.53 7.45
N ALA A 180 -20.60 2.51 7.17
CA ALA A 180 -19.89 1.25 6.93
C ALA A 180 -19.85 0.43 8.23
N ASP A 181 -20.05 -0.87 8.09
CA ASP A 181 -20.04 -1.81 9.22
C ASP A 181 -18.63 -2.27 9.56
N LEU A 182 -17.72 -2.27 8.56
CA LEU A 182 -16.34 -2.71 8.71
C LEU A 182 -15.43 -1.90 7.77
N LEU A 183 -14.29 -1.50 8.28
CA LEU A 183 -13.15 -1.02 7.50
C LEU A 183 -12.01 -2.03 7.63
N VAL A 184 -11.51 -2.48 6.50
CA VAL A 184 -10.31 -3.33 6.41
C VAL A 184 -9.18 -2.51 5.80
N TRP A 185 -8.12 -2.34 6.59
CA TRP A 185 -6.96 -1.60 6.16
C TRP A 185 -6.11 -2.42 5.18
N GLU A 186 -5.16 -1.80 4.56
CA GLU A 186 -4.41 -2.30 3.39
C GLU A 186 -3.85 -3.71 3.51
N GLN A 187 -3.03 -4.00 4.49
CA GLN A 187 -2.25 -5.24 4.54
C GLN A 187 -2.84 -6.28 5.49
N GLY A 188 -2.55 -7.54 5.19
CA GLY A 188 -2.65 -8.65 6.12
C GLY A 188 -1.30 -9.32 6.25
N THR A 189 -0.95 -9.78 7.44
CA THR A 189 0.30 -10.46 7.72
C THR A 189 0.09 -11.92 8.08
N ARG A 190 1.16 -12.70 7.98
CA ARG A 190 1.23 -14.06 8.52
C ARG A 190 2.37 -14.14 9.51
N ASN A 191 2.15 -14.84 10.62
CA ASN A 191 3.20 -15.14 11.59
C ASN A 191 4.19 -16.18 11.03
N GLN A 192 5.22 -16.49 11.81
CA GLN A 192 6.23 -17.48 11.43
C GLN A 192 5.67 -18.90 11.25
N GLN A 193 4.51 -19.18 11.82
CA GLN A 193 3.78 -20.44 11.69
C GLN A 193 2.89 -20.47 10.42
N GLY A 194 2.80 -19.36 9.70
CA GLY A 194 1.96 -19.22 8.51
C GLY A 194 0.49 -18.93 8.79
N GLU A 195 0.14 -18.62 10.04
CA GLU A 195 -1.22 -18.25 10.43
C GLU A 195 -1.51 -16.79 10.11
N LEU A 196 -2.73 -16.49 9.69
CA LEU A 196 -3.16 -15.12 9.39
C LEU A 196 -3.24 -14.31 10.70
N GLU A 197 -2.57 -13.15 10.70
CA GLU A 197 -2.66 -12.20 11.81
C GLU A 197 -3.67 -11.09 11.47
N ILE A 198 -4.52 -10.78 12.43
CA ILE A 198 -5.46 -9.67 12.35
C ILE A 198 -5.05 -8.63 13.39
N SER A 199 -4.59 -7.47 12.91
CA SER A 199 -4.26 -6.35 13.79
C SER A 199 -5.51 -5.55 14.12
N GLY A 200 -5.80 -5.40 15.41
CA GLY A 200 -6.95 -4.63 15.91
C GLY A 200 -6.69 -3.12 16.03
N GLY A 201 -5.51 -2.63 15.65
CA GLY A 201 -5.13 -1.23 15.72
C GLY A 201 -3.67 -0.99 15.42
N ASN A 202 -3.31 0.27 15.22
CA ASN A 202 -1.95 0.71 14.93
C ASN A 202 -1.39 1.58 16.07
N LYS A 203 -0.06 1.64 16.14
CA LYS A 203 0.65 2.60 17.00
C LYS A 203 0.60 3.98 16.35
N GLY A 204 0.57 5.02 17.19
CA GLY A 204 0.77 6.39 16.71
C GLY A 204 2.23 6.64 16.34
N ILE A 205 2.44 7.60 15.45
CA ILE A 205 3.76 8.12 15.10
C ILE A 205 3.77 9.64 15.26
N VAL A 206 4.87 10.20 15.72
CA VAL A 206 5.15 11.62 15.74
C VAL A 206 6.51 11.83 15.08
N THR A 207 6.56 12.67 14.08
CA THR A 207 7.79 13.07 13.40
C THR A 207 8.01 14.57 13.60
N PHE A 208 9.25 14.99 13.81
CA PHE A 208 9.61 16.39 13.92
C PHE A 208 11.06 16.62 13.47
N ASP A 209 11.30 17.79 12.93
CA ASP A 209 12.66 18.26 12.61
C ASP A 209 13.14 19.19 13.73
N MET A 210 14.38 18.97 14.16
CA MET A 210 15.02 19.82 15.15
C MET A 210 16.21 20.55 14.53
N VAL A 211 16.11 21.86 14.48
CA VAL A 211 17.13 22.74 13.91
C VAL A 211 17.67 23.65 15.02
N VAL A 212 18.98 23.63 15.20
CA VAL A 212 19.68 24.50 16.16
C VAL A 212 20.66 25.40 15.42
N LYS A 213 20.55 26.70 15.68
CA LYS A 213 21.48 27.72 15.20
C LYS A 213 22.14 28.38 16.40
N SER A 214 23.47 28.32 16.49
CA SER A 214 24.25 28.97 17.55
C SER A 214 24.82 30.33 17.15
N ALA A 215 24.81 30.63 15.85
CA ALA A 215 25.25 31.92 15.29
C ALA A 215 24.60 32.18 13.93
N ASP A 216 24.55 33.43 13.49
CA ASP A 216 24.01 33.82 12.18
C ASP A 216 25.00 33.67 11.03
N VAL A 217 26.27 33.44 11.34
CA VAL A 217 27.38 33.28 10.38
C VAL A 217 28.31 32.16 10.84
N ASP A 218 29.07 31.61 9.90
CA ASP A 218 30.12 30.65 10.22
C ASP A 218 31.19 31.27 11.10
N ILE A 219 31.51 30.61 12.21
CA ILE A 219 32.48 31.08 13.19
C ILE A 219 33.72 30.21 13.11
N HIS A 220 34.91 30.83 13.04
CA HIS A 220 36.17 30.13 13.03
C HIS A 220 36.36 29.30 14.32
N SER A 221 36.91 28.11 14.21
CA SER A 221 37.10 27.16 15.32
C SER A 221 37.87 27.69 16.53
N SER A 222 38.70 28.74 16.33
CA SER A 222 39.38 29.43 17.43
C SER A 222 38.45 30.03 18.49
N TYR A 223 37.18 30.29 18.16
CA TYR A 223 36.18 30.79 19.07
C TYR A 223 35.39 29.69 19.82
N GLY A 224 35.75 28.42 19.61
CA GLY A 224 35.05 27.28 20.21
C GLY A 224 35.06 27.22 21.74
N GLY A 225 35.91 27.99 22.40
CA GLY A 225 35.88 28.16 23.87
C GLY A 225 34.99 29.31 24.38
N VAL A 226 34.42 30.09 23.44
CA VAL A 226 33.62 31.28 23.77
C VAL A 226 32.18 31.17 23.23
N VAL A 227 32.05 30.48 22.07
CA VAL A 227 30.76 30.22 21.43
C VAL A 227 30.49 28.73 21.49
N GLU A 228 29.37 28.39 22.10
CA GLU A 228 28.96 27.01 22.24
C GLU A 228 28.54 26.40 20.87
N SER A 229 28.92 25.16 20.62
CA SER A 229 28.59 24.46 19.37
C SER A 229 27.12 24.12 19.27
N ALA A 230 26.50 24.41 18.13
CA ALA A 230 25.11 24.02 17.83
C ALA A 230 24.87 22.52 17.99
N SER A 231 25.92 21.70 17.73
CA SER A 231 25.85 20.25 17.91
C SER A 231 25.59 19.82 19.35
N TRP A 232 26.22 20.51 20.34
CA TRP A 232 25.97 20.21 21.74
C TRP A 232 24.57 20.63 22.18
N TYR A 233 24.07 21.77 21.73
CA TYR A 233 22.68 22.16 21.97
C TYR A 233 21.70 21.13 21.39
N LEU A 234 21.94 20.65 20.17
CA LEU A 234 21.11 19.62 19.54
C LEU A 234 21.13 18.30 20.34
N LEU A 235 22.31 17.83 20.73
CA LEU A 235 22.48 16.60 21.53
C LEU A 235 21.76 16.71 22.89
N ASN A 236 21.92 17.84 23.58
CA ASN A 236 21.25 18.08 24.86
C ASN A 236 19.73 18.15 24.68
N GLY A 237 19.26 18.82 23.64
CA GLY A 237 17.84 18.86 23.29
C GLY A 237 17.27 17.48 23.02
N LEU A 238 17.92 16.68 22.20
CA LEU A 238 17.53 15.29 21.92
C LEU A 238 17.54 14.43 23.18
N SER A 239 18.57 14.57 24.01
CA SER A 239 18.68 13.84 25.28
C SER A 239 17.53 14.14 26.23
N SER A 240 16.99 15.37 26.22
CA SER A 240 15.86 15.76 27.07
C SER A 240 14.51 15.16 26.65
N LEU A 241 14.41 14.63 25.41
CA LEU A 241 13.21 14.00 24.91
C LEU A 241 13.08 12.52 25.32
N ARG A 242 14.11 11.97 25.94
CA ARG A 242 14.12 10.57 26.37
C ARG A 242 14.21 10.51 27.89
N ASP A 243 13.24 9.81 28.49
CA ASP A 243 13.32 9.43 29.90
C ASP A 243 14.48 8.45 30.11
N LYS A 244 15.06 8.49 31.30
CA LYS A 244 16.24 7.68 31.62
C LYS A 244 15.92 6.22 31.97
N ASP A 245 14.64 5.82 31.92
CA ASP A 245 14.16 4.48 32.27
C ASP A 245 13.97 3.59 31.02
#